data_448a4318890ef5db43b45d95a5945aee
#
_entry.id   448a4318890ef5db43b45d95a5945aee
#
_cell.length_a   1.000
_cell.length_b   1.000
_cell.length_c   1.000
_cell.angle_alpha   90.00
_cell.angle_beta   90.00
_cell.angle_gamma   90.00
#
_symmetry.space_group_name_H-M   'P 1'
#
loop_
_entity.id
_entity.type
_entity.pdbx_description
1 polymer ?
#
loop_
_entity_poly.entity_id
_entity_poly.type
_entity_poly.pdbx_seq_one_letter_code
_entity_poly.pdbx_strand_id
1 'polypeptide(L)'
;RAFLKKVMNRAYVENLVFKCGAEIEFCLFSDNLSAPILSEPQMLSLLALDSINDFLKDVHEIIQQLDVKIESVSSEAGIGQIEIVLSPSSDLCNLADSILVLKHSLTAYTQAKGISFSFAAKPKKNLSGNGLHCHISIENRHSKNLFAKDEALFNAAIAAILKLLEPATAIMAPLP
;
A
#
# COMPACT_ATOMS: atom_id res chain seq x y z
N ARG A 1 -13.31 -8.35 7.78
CA ARG A 1 -13.20 -9.60 6.98
C ARG A 1 -14.56 -10.14 6.55
N ALA A 2 -15.49 -10.48 7.47
CA ALA A 2 -16.80 -11.05 7.15
C ALA A 2 -17.62 -10.16 6.20
N PHE A 3 -17.65 -8.85 6.44
CA PHE A 3 -18.33 -7.90 5.56
C PHE A 3 -17.73 -7.89 4.16
N LEU A 4 -16.40 -7.81 4.02
CA LEU A 4 -15.73 -7.81 2.72
C LEU A 4 -16.02 -9.10 1.94
N LYS A 5 -15.96 -10.28 2.60
CA LYS A 5 -16.35 -11.56 1.98
C LYS A 5 -17.79 -11.54 1.45
N LYS A 6 -18.73 -10.96 2.22
CA LYS A 6 -20.12 -10.84 1.78
C LYS A 6 -20.26 -9.98 0.53
N VAL A 7 -19.54 -8.85 0.47
CA VAL A 7 -19.53 -7.96 -0.70
C VAL A 7 -18.92 -8.66 -1.92
N MET A 8 -17.78 -9.33 -1.74
CA MET A 8 -17.12 -10.07 -2.84
C MET A 8 -18.02 -11.18 -3.38
N ASN A 9 -18.69 -11.95 -2.51
CA ASN A 9 -19.61 -13.00 -2.94
C ASN A 9 -20.79 -12.43 -3.73
N ARG A 10 -21.34 -11.29 -3.30
CA ARG A 10 -22.43 -10.62 -4.03
C ARG A 10 -21.96 -10.16 -5.42
N ALA A 11 -20.79 -9.53 -5.50
CA ALA A 11 -20.20 -9.12 -6.78
C ALA A 11 -19.98 -10.33 -7.70
N TYR A 12 -19.47 -11.44 -7.15
CA TYR A 12 -19.25 -12.66 -7.92
C TYR A 12 -20.55 -13.25 -8.52
N VAL A 13 -21.67 -13.18 -7.81
CA VAL A 13 -23.00 -13.60 -8.34
C VAL A 13 -23.37 -12.75 -9.56
N GLU A 14 -23.06 -11.45 -9.54
CA GLU A 14 -23.29 -10.51 -10.66
C GLU A 14 -22.21 -10.58 -11.77
N ASN A 15 -21.39 -11.65 -11.79
CA ASN A 15 -20.28 -11.82 -12.73
C ASN A 15 -19.21 -10.72 -12.64
N LEU A 16 -19.03 -10.10 -11.47
CA LEU A 16 -18.02 -9.09 -11.21
C LEU A 16 -16.96 -9.66 -10.26
N VAL A 17 -15.71 -9.56 -10.65
CA VAL A 17 -14.54 -9.94 -9.85
C VAL A 17 -13.70 -8.69 -9.65
N PHE A 18 -13.61 -8.21 -8.43
CA PHE A 18 -12.71 -7.12 -8.08
C PHE A 18 -11.28 -7.62 -7.96
N LYS A 19 -10.34 -6.91 -8.56
CA LYS A 19 -8.91 -7.13 -8.42
C LYS A 19 -8.28 -5.83 -7.90
N CYS A 20 -7.50 -5.94 -6.84
CA CYS A 20 -6.86 -4.79 -6.21
C CYS A 20 -5.36 -5.04 -6.03
N GLY A 21 -4.54 -4.06 -6.39
CA GLY A 21 -3.16 -3.90 -5.97
C GLY A 21 -3.07 -2.85 -4.87
N ALA A 22 -2.00 -2.87 -4.09
CA ALA A 22 -1.77 -1.89 -3.04
C ALA A 22 -0.33 -1.41 -3.05
N GLU A 23 -0.13 -0.12 -2.80
CA GLU A 23 1.17 0.53 -2.61
C GLU A 23 1.23 1.05 -1.18
N ILE A 24 2.31 0.71 -0.48
CA ILE A 24 2.50 1.07 0.93
C ILE A 24 3.75 1.92 1.02
N GLU A 25 3.58 3.19 1.40
CA GLU A 25 4.68 4.11 1.60
C GLU A 25 5.04 4.26 3.08
N PHE A 26 6.32 4.47 3.35
CA PHE A 26 6.85 4.78 4.66
C PHE A 26 8.13 5.61 4.56
N CYS A 27 8.48 6.30 5.65
CA CYS A 27 9.72 7.05 5.73
C CYS A 27 10.70 6.40 6.71
N LEU A 28 11.98 6.37 6.33
CA LEU A 28 13.12 6.04 7.17
C LEU A 28 13.80 7.30 7.66
N PHE A 29 14.26 7.28 8.91
CA PHE A 29 14.94 8.40 9.55
C PHE A 29 16.27 7.94 10.16
N SER A 30 17.21 8.87 10.31
CA SER A 30 18.52 8.59 10.90
C SER A 30 18.41 8.26 12.38
N ASP A 31 17.92 9.18 13.21
CA ASP A 31 17.83 9.03 14.67
C ASP A 31 16.52 9.62 15.19
N ASN A 32 15.80 8.85 16.00
CA ASN A 32 14.58 9.30 16.72
C ASN A 32 13.67 10.22 15.91
N LEU A 33 13.49 9.92 14.63
CA LEU A 33 12.76 10.75 13.67
C LEU A 33 13.34 12.18 13.49
N SER A 34 14.61 12.40 13.79
CA SER A 34 15.22 13.75 13.74
C SER A 34 15.39 14.25 12.31
N ALA A 35 15.97 13.43 11.43
CA ALA A 35 16.19 13.74 10.02
C ALA A 35 15.89 12.50 9.15
N PRO A 36 15.50 12.68 7.87
CA PRO A 36 15.45 11.55 6.94
C PRO A 36 16.80 10.85 6.84
N ILE A 37 16.77 9.53 6.57
CA ILE A 37 18.01 8.73 6.45
C ILE A 37 18.87 9.16 5.26
N LEU A 38 18.25 9.77 4.26
CA LEU A 38 18.89 10.32 3.06
C LEU A 38 18.76 11.83 3.07
N SER A 39 19.71 12.53 2.42
CA SER A 39 19.78 14.00 2.43
C SER A 39 19.10 14.67 1.23
N GLU A 40 18.88 13.93 0.15
CA GLU A 40 18.37 14.45 -1.11
C GLU A 40 17.11 13.71 -1.56
N PRO A 41 16.21 14.37 -2.32
CA PRO A 41 15.12 13.70 -3.01
C PRO A 41 15.65 12.60 -3.92
N GLN A 42 15.00 11.43 -3.88
CA GLN A 42 15.55 10.24 -4.50
C GLN A 42 14.52 9.43 -5.32
N MET A 43 13.51 10.07 -5.87
CA MET A 43 12.49 9.36 -6.63
C MET A 43 13.08 8.45 -7.71
N LEU A 44 12.77 7.15 -7.63
CA LEU A 44 13.28 6.08 -8.49
C LEU A 44 14.81 5.98 -8.55
N SER A 45 15.51 6.43 -7.50
CA SER A 45 16.96 6.38 -7.42
C SER A 45 17.46 5.02 -6.94
N LEU A 46 18.20 4.32 -7.79
CA LEU A 46 18.89 3.08 -7.40
C LEU A 46 19.98 3.34 -6.36
N LEU A 47 20.70 4.47 -6.44
CA LEU A 47 21.71 4.83 -5.44
C LEU A 47 21.11 5.03 -4.05
N ALA A 48 19.88 5.55 -3.97
CA ALA A 48 19.17 5.67 -2.71
C ALA A 48 18.85 4.29 -2.13
N LEU A 49 18.38 3.34 -2.96
CA LEU A 49 18.10 1.97 -2.53
C LEU A 49 19.40 1.25 -2.13
N ASP A 50 20.49 1.42 -2.85
CA ASP A 50 21.80 0.85 -2.52
C ASP A 50 22.29 1.31 -1.15
N SER A 51 22.05 2.57 -0.78
CA SER A 51 22.46 3.13 0.52
C SER A 51 21.75 2.49 1.72
N ILE A 52 20.60 1.86 1.52
CA ILE A 52 19.80 1.15 2.52
C ILE A 52 19.70 -0.36 2.22
N ASN A 53 20.64 -0.90 1.44
CA ASN A 53 20.58 -2.26 0.93
C ASN A 53 20.45 -3.33 2.03
N ASP A 54 21.11 -3.17 3.17
CA ASP A 54 21.00 -4.14 4.28
C ASP A 54 19.59 -4.12 4.90
N PHE A 55 18.99 -2.95 5.04
CA PHE A 55 17.58 -2.85 5.42
C PHE A 55 16.67 -3.54 4.40
N LEU A 56 16.90 -3.33 3.11
CA LEU A 56 16.08 -3.95 2.04
C LEU A 56 16.21 -5.47 2.01
N LYS A 57 17.40 -6.03 2.29
CA LYS A 57 17.59 -7.48 2.43
C LYS A 57 16.76 -8.05 3.56
N ASP A 58 16.81 -7.43 4.74
CA ASP A 58 16.04 -7.87 5.91
C ASP A 58 14.51 -7.75 5.62
N VAL A 59 14.08 -6.67 4.95
CA VAL A 59 12.68 -6.51 4.49
C VAL A 59 12.28 -7.61 3.52
N HIS A 60 13.15 -7.96 2.58
CA HIS A 60 12.90 -9.05 1.63
C HIS A 60 12.71 -10.39 2.35
N GLU A 61 13.57 -10.71 3.32
CA GLU A 61 13.44 -11.93 4.12
C GLU A 61 12.12 -11.97 4.89
N ILE A 62 11.70 -10.87 5.50
CA ILE A 62 10.40 -10.74 6.18
C ILE A 62 9.26 -11.03 5.20
N ILE A 63 9.28 -10.41 4.03
CA ILE A 63 8.26 -10.59 2.98
C ILE A 63 8.17 -12.06 2.55
N GLN A 64 9.32 -12.72 2.35
CA GLN A 64 9.37 -14.15 1.99
C GLN A 64 8.76 -15.03 3.09
N GLN A 65 9.09 -14.78 4.36
CA GLN A 65 8.55 -15.54 5.49
C GLN A 65 7.05 -15.37 5.66
N LEU A 66 6.51 -14.21 5.30
CA LEU A 66 5.08 -13.89 5.39
C LEU A 66 4.27 -14.39 4.17
N ASP A 67 4.93 -14.93 3.14
CA ASP A 67 4.33 -15.26 1.84
C ASP A 67 3.54 -14.10 1.22
N VAL A 68 3.96 -12.87 1.48
CA VAL A 68 3.38 -11.67 0.86
C VAL A 68 3.92 -11.52 -0.55
N LYS A 69 3.05 -11.39 -1.53
CA LYS A 69 3.44 -11.20 -2.92
C LYS A 69 3.67 -9.71 -3.20
N ILE A 70 4.89 -9.35 -3.58
CA ILE A 70 5.25 -7.99 -3.99
C ILE A 70 5.65 -7.97 -5.47
N GLU A 71 5.49 -6.80 -6.10
CA GLU A 71 5.95 -6.54 -7.47
C GLU A 71 7.26 -5.75 -7.47
N SER A 72 7.36 -4.75 -6.61
CA SER A 72 8.53 -3.88 -6.56
C SER A 72 8.72 -3.22 -5.20
N VAL A 73 9.93 -2.73 -4.99
CA VAL A 73 10.28 -1.76 -3.95
C VAL A 73 10.98 -0.60 -4.64
N SER A 74 10.56 0.62 -4.35
CA SER A 74 11.12 1.84 -4.96
C SER A 74 11.39 2.92 -3.92
N SER A 75 12.31 3.81 -4.27
CA SER A 75 12.47 5.09 -3.57
C SER A 75 11.46 6.08 -4.11
N GLU A 76 10.77 6.77 -3.21
CA GLU A 76 9.72 7.74 -3.52
C GLU A 76 10.21 9.19 -3.55
N ALA A 77 9.29 10.13 -3.86
CA ALA A 77 9.61 11.56 -3.99
C ALA A 77 10.08 12.20 -2.67
N GLY A 78 9.63 11.68 -1.54
CA GLY A 78 10.04 12.18 -0.23
C GLY A 78 11.43 11.71 0.17
N ILE A 79 12.17 12.57 0.85
CA ILE A 79 13.51 12.21 1.37
C ILE A 79 13.37 11.09 2.40
N GLY A 80 14.08 9.97 2.19
CA GLY A 80 13.98 8.77 3.03
C GLY A 80 12.68 7.97 2.84
N GLN A 81 11.86 8.31 1.85
CA GLN A 81 10.60 7.64 1.57
C GLN A 81 10.80 6.44 0.65
N ILE A 82 10.20 5.33 1.04
CA ILE A 82 10.24 4.04 0.32
C ILE A 82 8.81 3.59 0.09
N GLU A 83 8.58 2.97 -1.06
CA GLU A 83 7.33 2.32 -1.41
C GLU A 83 7.51 0.83 -1.62
N ILE A 84 6.56 0.04 -1.14
CA ILE A 84 6.42 -1.38 -1.45
C ILE A 84 5.11 -1.58 -2.21
N VAL A 85 5.21 -2.11 -3.43
CA VAL A 85 4.06 -2.42 -4.27
C VAL A 85 3.69 -3.90 -4.09
N LEU A 86 2.47 -4.17 -3.62
CA LEU A 86 1.93 -5.52 -3.49
C LEU A 86 1.27 -5.95 -4.79
N SER A 87 1.48 -7.23 -5.15
CA SER A 87 0.90 -7.80 -6.35
C SER A 87 -0.63 -7.78 -6.32
N PRO A 88 -1.29 -7.44 -7.44
CA PRO A 88 -2.74 -7.40 -7.51
C PRO A 88 -3.36 -8.77 -7.22
N SER A 89 -4.40 -8.79 -6.41
CA SER A 89 -5.13 -9.99 -6.00
C SER A 89 -6.63 -9.83 -6.14
N SER A 90 -7.32 -10.89 -6.51
CA SER A 90 -8.78 -11.00 -6.41
C SER A 90 -9.25 -11.52 -5.05
N ASP A 91 -8.36 -12.11 -4.24
CA ASP A 91 -8.64 -12.35 -2.82
C ASP A 91 -8.32 -11.08 -2.01
N LEU A 92 -9.28 -10.16 -1.99
CA LEU A 92 -9.15 -8.89 -1.28
C LEU A 92 -9.02 -9.07 0.24
N CYS A 93 -9.50 -10.19 0.78
CA CYS A 93 -9.33 -10.47 2.21
C CYS A 93 -7.88 -10.84 2.53
N ASN A 94 -7.26 -11.63 1.67
CA ASN A 94 -5.86 -11.97 1.81
C ASN A 94 -4.95 -10.74 1.56
N LEU A 95 -5.27 -9.92 0.57
CA LEU A 95 -4.54 -8.67 0.33
C LEU A 95 -4.59 -7.74 1.55
N ALA A 96 -5.78 -7.54 2.14
CA ALA A 96 -5.93 -6.71 3.34
C ALA A 96 -5.16 -7.27 4.55
N ASP A 97 -5.17 -8.59 4.74
CA ASP A 97 -4.39 -9.25 5.78
C ASP A 97 -2.89 -9.09 5.52
N SER A 98 -2.43 -9.24 4.28
CA SER A 98 -1.03 -9.06 3.87
C SER A 98 -0.53 -7.65 4.17
N ILE A 99 -1.33 -6.62 3.87
CA ILE A 99 -1.00 -5.21 4.21
C ILE A 99 -0.80 -5.05 5.72
N LEU A 100 -1.74 -5.58 6.52
CA LEU A 100 -1.70 -5.48 7.99
C LEU A 100 -0.48 -6.19 8.57
N VAL A 101 -0.26 -7.43 8.15
CA VAL A 101 0.84 -8.27 8.66
C VAL A 101 2.18 -7.67 8.26
N LEU A 102 2.32 -7.21 7.01
CA LEU A 102 3.55 -6.57 6.54
C LEU A 102 3.85 -5.29 7.34
N LYS A 103 2.88 -4.40 7.51
CA LYS A 103 3.05 -3.18 8.31
C LYS A 103 3.44 -3.48 9.76
N HIS A 104 2.80 -4.47 10.38
CA HIS A 104 3.12 -4.89 11.74
C HIS A 104 4.53 -5.47 11.84
N SER A 105 4.92 -6.36 10.94
CA SER A 105 6.23 -7.01 10.94
C SER A 105 7.36 -6.01 10.68
N LEU A 106 7.18 -5.08 9.75
CA LEU A 106 8.15 -4.00 9.52
C LEU A 106 8.29 -3.09 10.75
N THR A 107 7.19 -2.78 11.42
CA THR A 107 7.23 -1.97 12.65
C THR A 107 7.98 -2.73 13.76
N ALA A 108 7.69 -4.00 13.97
CA ALA A 108 8.38 -4.81 14.99
C ALA A 108 9.88 -4.97 14.68
N TYR A 109 10.22 -5.22 13.42
CA TYR A 109 11.61 -5.33 12.95
C TYR A 109 12.38 -4.04 13.18
N THR A 110 11.85 -2.90 12.74
CA THR A 110 12.52 -1.59 12.87
C THR A 110 12.71 -1.21 14.34
N GLN A 111 11.73 -1.49 15.21
CA GLN A 111 11.87 -1.32 16.66
C GLN A 111 12.97 -2.19 17.23
N ALA A 112 13.03 -3.47 16.85
CA ALA A 112 14.06 -4.41 17.35
C ALA A 112 15.48 -4.03 16.92
N LYS A 113 15.61 -3.40 15.75
CA LYS A 113 16.89 -2.93 15.19
C LYS A 113 17.26 -1.50 15.59
N GLY A 114 16.40 -0.79 16.29
CA GLY A 114 16.59 0.63 16.61
C GLY A 114 16.54 1.55 15.38
N ILE A 115 15.89 1.13 14.29
CA ILE A 115 15.72 1.92 13.09
C ILE A 115 14.52 2.85 13.25
N SER A 116 14.74 4.14 13.08
CA SER A 116 13.67 5.14 13.10
C SER A 116 12.85 5.07 11.80
N PHE A 117 11.53 4.86 11.94
CA PHE A 117 10.64 4.52 10.84
C PHE A 117 9.21 5.02 11.09
N SER A 118 8.46 5.36 10.03
CA SER A 118 7.09 5.83 10.18
C SER A 118 6.19 5.50 9.00
N PHE A 119 5.01 4.92 9.29
CA PHE A 119 3.86 4.82 8.38
C PHE A 119 2.85 5.97 8.55
N ALA A 120 3.11 6.96 9.41
CA ALA A 120 2.19 8.07 9.58
C ALA A 120 1.93 8.77 8.25
N ALA A 121 0.67 9.10 7.97
CA ALA A 121 0.30 9.77 6.72
C ALA A 121 1.04 11.10 6.49
N LYS A 122 1.42 11.78 7.58
CA LYS A 122 2.28 12.98 7.55
C LYS A 122 3.31 12.89 8.68
N PRO A 123 4.44 12.18 8.47
CA PRO A 123 5.42 11.94 9.53
C PRO A 123 6.08 13.23 10.02
N LYS A 124 6.26 14.20 9.12
CA LYS A 124 6.76 15.54 9.45
C LYS A 124 6.13 16.60 8.55
N LYS A 125 5.97 17.82 9.08
CA LYS A 125 5.35 18.94 8.38
C LYS A 125 6.01 19.25 7.03
N ASN A 126 7.33 19.16 6.96
CA ASN A 126 8.14 19.56 5.80
C ASN A 126 8.52 18.39 4.87
N LEU A 127 8.11 17.16 5.16
CA LEU A 127 8.34 16.00 4.31
C LEU A 127 7.09 15.67 3.49
N SER A 128 7.24 14.84 2.48
CA SER A 128 6.13 14.21 1.77
C SER A 128 5.26 13.41 2.76
N GLY A 129 3.99 13.27 2.45
CA GLY A 129 3.10 12.36 3.17
C GLY A 129 3.30 10.93 2.66
N ASN A 130 2.98 9.95 3.49
CA ASN A 130 2.95 8.54 3.09
C ASN A 130 1.54 8.16 2.64
N GLY A 131 1.45 7.56 1.46
CA GLY A 131 0.23 6.99 0.90
C GLY A 131 0.02 5.52 1.30
N LEU A 132 -1.22 5.11 1.18
CA LEU A 132 -1.64 3.73 1.02
C LEU A 132 -2.59 3.71 -0.17
N HIS A 133 -2.04 3.52 -1.37
CA HIS A 133 -2.81 3.57 -2.60
C HIS A 133 -3.43 2.21 -2.91
N CYS A 134 -4.65 2.21 -3.41
CA CYS A 134 -5.34 1.02 -3.87
C CYS A 134 -5.72 1.17 -5.34
N HIS A 135 -5.15 0.31 -6.18
CA HIS A 135 -5.47 0.24 -7.61
C HIS A 135 -6.53 -0.83 -7.83
N ILE A 136 -7.69 -0.43 -8.30
CA ILE A 136 -8.84 -1.33 -8.43
C ILE A 136 -9.19 -1.51 -9.91
N SER A 137 -9.34 -2.76 -10.33
CA SER A 137 -9.98 -3.12 -11.59
C SER A 137 -11.16 -4.05 -11.34
N ILE A 138 -12.08 -4.10 -12.31
CA ILE A 138 -13.21 -5.05 -12.29
C ILE A 138 -13.07 -5.94 -13.52
N GLU A 139 -13.05 -7.24 -13.27
CA GLU A 139 -13.00 -8.29 -14.28
C GLU A 139 -14.30 -9.09 -14.26
N ASN A 140 -14.61 -9.79 -15.36
CA ASN A 140 -15.62 -10.85 -15.32
C ASN A 140 -14.98 -12.17 -14.85
N ARG A 141 -15.78 -13.23 -14.67
CA ARG A 141 -15.30 -14.57 -14.25
C ARG A 141 -14.32 -15.23 -15.23
N HIS A 142 -14.14 -14.66 -16.43
CA HIS A 142 -13.18 -15.10 -17.44
C HIS A 142 -11.95 -14.19 -17.48
N SER A 143 -11.66 -13.44 -16.41
CA SER A 143 -10.51 -12.53 -16.27
C SER A 143 -10.42 -11.44 -17.33
N LYS A 144 -11.56 -11.02 -17.88
CA LYS A 144 -11.63 -9.94 -18.85
C LYS A 144 -11.92 -8.63 -18.14
N ASN A 145 -11.01 -7.67 -18.27
CA ASN A 145 -11.18 -6.33 -17.70
C ASN A 145 -12.43 -5.64 -18.29
N LEU A 146 -13.34 -5.24 -17.44
CA LEU A 146 -14.59 -4.60 -17.81
C LEU A 146 -14.45 -3.09 -17.94
N PHE A 147 -13.58 -2.42 -17.17
CA PHE A 147 -13.37 -0.98 -17.27
C PHE A 147 -12.88 -0.52 -18.66
N ALA A 148 -12.07 -1.36 -19.32
CA ALA A 148 -11.57 -1.06 -20.65
C ALA A 148 -12.65 -1.11 -21.76
N LYS A 149 -13.84 -1.65 -21.47
CA LYS A 149 -14.89 -1.93 -22.47
C LYS A 149 -16.26 -1.40 -22.11
N ASP A 150 -16.49 -1.06 -20.86
CA ASP A 150 -17.78 -0.60 -20.35
C ASP A 150 -17.58 0.73 -19.61
N GLU A 151 -17.69 1.82 -20.36
CA GLU A 151 -17.58 3.17 -19.82
C GLU A 151 -18.68 3.46 -18.80
N ALA A 152 -19.87 2.90 -18.96
CA ALA A 152 -20.96 3.10 -18.03
C ALA A 152 -20.65 2.46 -16.67
N LEU A 153 -20.08 1.26 -16.68
CA LEU A 153 -19.61 0.58 -15.45
C LEU A 153 -18.49 1.37 -14.78
N PHE A 154 -17.52 1.86 -15.56
CA PHE A 154 -16.43 2.69 -15.04
C PHE A 154 -16.96 3.95 -14.37
N ASN A 155 -17.83 4.70 -15.04
CA ASN A 155 -18.43 5.92 -14.52
C ASN A 155 -19.30 5.65 -13.28
N ALA A 156 -20.03 4.53 -13.24
CA ALA A 156 -20.81 4.12 -12.06
C ALA A 156 -19.89 3.82 -10.86
N ALA A 157 -18.74 3.15 -11.08
CA ALA A 157 -17.76 2.86 -10.03
C ALA A 157 -17.17 4.17 -9.47
N ILE A 158 -16.76 5.10 -10.32
CA ILE A 158 -16.24 6.40 -9.89
C ILE A 158 -17.31 7.19 -9.11
N ALA A 159 -18.56 7.23 -9.60
CA ALA A 159 -19.65 7.91 -8.90
C ALA A 159 -19.94 7.30 -7.53
N ALA A 160 -19.82 5.97 -7.40
CA ALA A 160 -19.96 5.27 -6.10
C ALA A 160 -18.85 5.65 -5.13
N ILE A 161 -17.58 5.69 -5.59
CA ILE A 161 -16.43 6.13 -4.78
C ILE A 161 -16.62 7.56 -4.30
N LEU A 162 -16.99 8.48 -5.20
CA LEU A 162 -17.20 9.88 -4.86
C LEU A 162 -18.32 10.09 -3.82
N LYS A 163 -19.41 9.32 -3.89
CA LYS A 163 -20.49 9.34 -2.89
C LYS A 163 -20.07 8.86 -1.52
N LEU A 164 -19.07 7.97 -1.46
CA LEU A 164 -18.56 7.40 -0.22
C LEU A 164 -17.33 8.14 0.31
N LEU A 165 -16.82 9.13 -0.41
CA LEU A 165 -15.55 9.80 -0.07
C LEU A 165 -15.60 10.46 1.30
N GLU A 166 -16.65 11.19 1.63
CA GLU A 166 -16.79 11.87 2.92
C GLU A 166 -16.86 10.88 4.10
N PRO A 167 -17.79 9.89 4.12
CA PRO A 167 -17.81 8.90 5.21
C PRO A 167 -16.55 8.02 5.24
N ALA A 168 -15.96 7.69 4.08
CA ALA A 168 -14.70 6.93 4.05
C ALA A 168 -13.56 7.73 4.68
N THR A 169 -13.46 9.03 4.37
CA THR A 169 -12.45 9.91 4.97
C THR A 169 -12.61 9.98 6.50
N ALA A 170 -13.84 10.08 7.00
CA ALA A 170 -14.10 10.08 8.44
C ALA A 170 -13.68 8.76 9.14
N ILE A 171 -13.82 7.62 8.45
CA ILE A 171 -13.40 6.31 8.97
C ILE A 171 -11.87 6.13 8.89
N MET A 172 -11.25 6.68 7.84
CA MET A 172 -9.81 6.53 7.57
C MET A 172 -8.96 7.60 8.26
N ALA A 173 -9.57 8.70 8.73
CA ALA A 173 -8.84 9.73 9.44
C ALA A 173 -8.17 9.13 10.69
N PRO A 174 -6.87 9.41 10.91
CA PRO A 174 -6.23 8.97 12.13
C PRO A 174 -6.94 9.60 13.33
N LEU A 175 -7.28 8.77 14.30
CA LEU A 175 -7.75 9.26 15.58
C LEU A 175 -6.61 10.04 16.25
N PRO A 176 -6.89 11.17 16.90
CA PRO A 176 -5.88 11.96 17.58
C PRO A 176 -5.20 11.19 18.71
#